data_29736718c9e66521445f9d1393038cac
#
_entry.id   29736718c9e66521445f9d1393038cac
#
_cell.length_a   1.000
_cell.length_b   1.000
_cell.length_c   1.000
_cell.angle_alpha   90.00
_cell.angle_beta   90.00
_cell.angle_gamma   90.00
#
_symmetry.space_group_name_H-M   'P 1'
#
loop_
_entity.id
_entity.type
_entity.pdbx_description
1 polymer ?
#
loop_
_entity_poly.entity_id
_entity_poly.type
_entity_poly.pdbx_seq_one_letter_code
_entity_poly.pdbx_strand_id
1 'polypeptide(L)'
;MLFRSRDGAALVRYLAWLDREAPKGRLDEITAVSKLETIRAETQQLKDIAFATISGSGPNGAIIHYRVSTASNRKLGPGELFLVDSGAQYQDGTTDVTRTVIIGKPTPEMCARFTLVLKAHIGIATARFPKGTRGIQLDRKSVV
;
A
#
# COMPACT_ATOMS: atom_id res chain seq x y z
N MET A 1 20.12 -6.47 -10.63
CA MET A 1 19.19 -6.41 -9.46
C MET A 1 17.81 -6.77 -9.95
N LEU A 2 17.12 -7.70 -9.27
CA LEU A 2 15.76 -8.11 -9.67
C LEU A 2 14.78 -6.92 -9.52
N PHE A 3 13.79 -6.83 -10.42
CA PHE A 3 12.79 -5.75 -10.40
C PHE A 3 12.12 -5.57 -9.02
N ARG A 4 11.84 -6.66 -8.30
CA ARG A 4 11.27 -6.62 -6.94
C ARG A 4 12.16 -5.90 -5.93
N SER A 5 13.47 -6.13 -5.96
CA SER A 5 14.40 -5.45 -5.06
C SER A 5 14.56 -3.97 -5.40
N ARG A 6 14.53 -3.64 -6.69
CA ARG A 6 14.58 -2.27 -7.20
C ARG A 6 13.36 -1.47 -6.76
N ASP A 7 12.17 -2.00 -7.02
CA ASP A 7 10.91 -1.35 -6.63
C ASP A 7 10.73 -1.33 -5.12
N GLY A 8 11.13 -2.41 -4.43
CA GLY A 8 11.13 -2.47 -2.98
C GLY A 8 11.98 -1.39 -2.34
N ALA A 9 13.15 -1.09 -2.89
CA ALA A 9 14.01 -0.01 -2.42
C ALA A 9 13.35 1.38 -2.64
N ALA A 10 12.68 1.57 -3.79
CA ALA A 10 11.93 2.80 -4.05
C ALA A 10 10.77 2.97 -3.05
N LEU A 11 10.02 1.89 -2.78
CA LEU A 11 8.93 1.91 -1.82
C LEU A 11 9.41 2.18 -0.38
N VAL A 12 10.52 1.59 0.04
CA VAL A 12 11.10 1.85 1.39
C VAL A 12 11.52 3.31 1.52
N ARG A 13 12.15 3.90 0.50
CA ARG A 13 12.49 5.33 0.47
C ARG A 13 11.23 6.21 0.56
N TYR A 14 10.18 5.83 -0.15
CA TYR A 14 8.89 6.52 -0.09
C TYR A 14 8.27 6.44 1.30
N LEU A 15 8.20 5.26 1.91
CA LEU A 15 7.63 5.09 3.25
C LEU A 15 8.43 5.87 4.31
N ALA A 16 9.76 5.88 4.22
CA ALA A 16 10.61 6.68 5.09
C ALA A 16 10.42 8.20 4.89
N TRP A 17 10.16 8.64 3.66
CA TRP A 17 9.78 10.03 3.39
C TRP A 17 8.40 10.35 3.96
N LEU A 18 7.43 9.47 3.76
CA LEU A 18 6.06 9.61 4.27
C LEU A 18 6.05 9.75 5.80
N ASP A 19 6.79 8.88 6.49
CA ASP A 19 6.91 8.91 7.96
C ASP A 19 7.42 10.26 8.49
N ARG A 20 8.36 10.88 7.79
CA ARG A 20 8.92 12.19 8.17
C ARG A 20 8.02 13.37 7.80
N GLU A 21 7.33 13.31 6.66
CA GLU A 21 6.64 14.47 6.10
C GLU A 21 5.14 14.50 6.40
N ALA A 22 4.47 13.36 6.49
CA ALA A 22 3.03 13.31 6.69
C ALA A 22 2.60 13.91 8.04
N PRO A 23 3.32 13.71 9.18
CA PRO A 23 2.94 14.34 10.43
C PRO A 23 2.97 15.88 10.42
N LYS A 24 3.65 16.49 9.44
CA LYS A 24 3.68 17.95 9.28
C LYS A 24 2.38 18.53 8.73
N GLY A 25 1.41 17.69 8.32
CA GLY A 25 0.07 18.08 7.88
C GLY A 25 0.01 18.80 6.52
N ARG A 26 1.07 18.73 5.71
CA ARG A 26 1.16 19.41 4.41
C ARG A 26 0.83 18.50 3.24
N LEU A 27 0.90 17.19 3.43
CA LEU A 27 0.68 16.20 2.38
C LEU A 27 -0.80 15.91 2.18
N ASP A 28 -1.13 15.62 0.95
CA ASP A 28 -2.40 15.07 0.51
C ASP A 28 -2.20 13.82 -0.35
N GLU A 29 -3.29 13.15 -0.70
CA GLU A 29 -3.27 11.90 -1.45
C GLU A 29 -2.59 12.05 -2.81
N ILE A 30 -2.83 13.14 -3.53
CA ILE A 30 -2.23 13.41 -4.85
C ILE A 30 -0.71 13.64 -4.72
N THR A 31 -0.31 14.44 -3.75
CA THR A 31 1.12 14.70 -3.47
C THR A 31 1.85 13.41 -3.11
N ALA A 32 1.19 12.53 -2.35
CA ALA A 32 1.75 11.23 -1.99
C ALA A 32 1.96 10.32 -3.20
N VAL A 33 1.00 10.27 -4.15
CA VAL A 33 1.15 9.55 -5.43
C VAL A 33 2.33 10.09 -6.22
N SER A 34 2.34 11.41 -6.48
CA SER A 34 3.39 12.06 -7.28
C SER A 34 4.79 11.81 -6.73
N LYS A 35 4.92 11.78 -5.39
CA LYS A 35 6.21 11.51 -4.75
C LYS A 35 6.69 10.07 -4.96
N LEU A 36 5.79 9.09 -4.87
CA LEU A 36 6.14 7.69 -5.11
C LEU A 36 6.59 7.48 -6.57
N GLU A 37 5.86 8.03 -7.51
CA GLU A 37 6.18 7.94 -8.94
C GLU A 37 7.53 8.63 -9.25
N THR A 38 7.80 9.79 -8.64
CA THR A 38 9.10 10.47 -8.75
C THR A 38 10.24 9.58 -8.25
N ILE A 39 10.10 8.97 -7.07
CA ILE A 39 11.14 8.09 -6.50
C ILE A 39 11.39 6.86 -7.39
N ARG A 40 10.34 6.31 -8.01
CA ARG A 40 10.46 5.20 -8.97
C ARG A 40 11.17 5.65 -10.25
N ALA A 41 10.84 6.83 -10.76
CA ALA A 41 11.47 7.41 -11.96
C ALA A 41 12.96 7.67 -11.76
N GLU A 42 13.41 8.06 -10.56
CA GLU A 42 14.82 8.26 -10.23
C GLU A 42 15.69 7.02 -10.49
N THR A 43 15.10 5.84 -10.54
CA THR A 43 15.82 4.59 -10.88
C THR A 43 16.28 4.53 -12.32
N GLN A 44 15.73 5.38 -13.21
CA GLN A 44 15.94 5.40 -14.67
C GLN A 44 15.61 4.06 -15.35
N GLN A 45 14.91 3.16 -14.67
CA GLN A 45 14.55 1.84 -15.17
C GLN A 45 13.04 1.61 -15.20
N LEU A 46 12.27 2.56 -14.65
CA LEU A 46 10.82 2.57 -14.74
C LEU A 46 10.42 2.75 -16.21
N LYS A 47 9.54 1.86 -16.69
CA LYS A 47 8.95 1.95 -18.04
C LYS A 47 7.60 2.64 -18.00
N ASP A 48 6.76 2.25 -17.03
CA ASP A 48 5.44 2.83 -16.81
C ASP A 48 4.94 2.48 -15.40
N ILE A 49 3.83 3.07 -14.98
CA ILE A 49 3.06 2.58 -13.83
C ILE A 49 2.27 1.33 -14.26
N ALA A 50 2.18 0.33 -13.38
CA ALA A 50 1.44 -0.90 -13.69
C ALA A 50 -0.08 -0.67 -13.69
N PHE A 51 -0.54 0.21 -12.82
CA PHE A 51 -1.93 0.69 -12.71
C PHE A 51 -1.93 2.04 -12.00
N ALA A 52 -3.03 2.79 -12.12
CA ALA A 52 -3.16 4.07 -11.44
C ALA A 52 -3.08 3.87 -9.92
N THR A 53 -2.09 4.49 -9.28
CA THR A 53 -1.81 4.35 -7.85
C THR A 53 -3.03 4.70 -7.01
N ILE A 54 -3.40 3.82 -6.10
CA ILE A 54 -4.42 4.06 -5.08
C ILE A 54 -3.72 4.74 -3.90
N SER A 55 -4.26 5.86 -3.46
CA SER A 55 -3.74 6.66 -2.34
C SER A 55 -4.94 7.15 -1.54
N GLY A 56 -5.25 6.49 -0.42
CA GLY A 56 -6.45 6.75 0.36
C GLY A 56 -6.14 7.05 1.82
N SER A 57 -6.51 8.27 2.27
CA SER A 57 -6.39 8.71 3.66
C SER A 57 -7.71 8.58 4.40
N GLY A 58 -7.68 8.01 5.61
CA GLY A 58 -8.87 7.82 6.42
C GLY A 58 -9.96 7.04 5.68
N PRO A 59 -11.19 7.58 5.54
CA PRO A 59 -12.30 6.88 4.90
C PRO A 59 -12.07 6.52 3.43
N ASN A 60 -11.23 7.28 2.70
CA ASN A 60 -10.90 6.97 1.31
C ASN A 60 -10.13 5.65 1.19
N GLY A 61 -9.34 5.28 2.19
CA GLY A 61 -8.62 4.00 2.23
C GLY A 61 -9.53 2.77 2.37
N ALA A 62 -10.81 2.95 2.76
CA ALA A 62 -11.79 1.88 2.84
C ALA A 62 -12.55 1.63 1.52
N ILE A 63 -12.36 2.50 0.52
CA ILE A 63 -13.01 2.38 -0.78
C ILE A 63 -12.19 1.46 -1.68
N ILE A 64 -12.77 0.34 -2.09
CA ILE A 64 -12.11 -0.61 -2.98
C ILE A 64 -11.79 0.06 -4.32
N HIS A 65 -10.53 -0.08 -4.77
CA HIS A 65 -10.02 0.53 -5.99
C HIS A 65 -10.23 2.06 -6.04
N TYR A 66 -10.10 2.73 -4.88
CA TYR A 66 -10.24 4.18 -4.78
C TYR A 66 -9.38 4.89 -5.84
N ARG A 67 -9.97 5.87 -6.50
CA ARG A 67 -9.30 6.74 -7.47
C ARG A 67 -9.29 8.16 -6.94
N VAL A 68 -8.12 8.62 -6.52
CA VAL A 68 -7.97 10.00 -6.10
C VAL A 68 -8.18 10.96 -7.28
N SER A 69 -8.92 12.03 -7.03
CA SER A 69 -9.15 13.14 -7.97
C SER A 69 -9.01 14.46 -7.21
N THR A 70 -8.95 15.57 -7.93
CA THR A 70 -8.92 16.90 -7.30
C THR A 70 -10.12 17.15 -6.40
N ALA A 71 -11.28 16.59 -6.73
CA ALA A 71 -12.52 16.73 -5.95
C ALA A 71 -12.55 15.84 -4.70
N SER A 72 -11.91 14.68 -4.72
CA SER A 72 -11.90 13.72 -3.61
C SER A 72 -10.62 13.75 -2.78
N ASN A 73 -9.61 14.51 -3.21
CA ASN A 73 -8.29 14.60 -2.58
C ASN A 73 -8.37 15.01 -1.11
N ARG A 74 -7.84 14.19 -0.23
CA ARG A 74 -7.79 14.46 1.22
C ARG A 74 -6.35 14.72 1.68
N LYS A 75 -6.23 15.54 2.72
CA LYS A 75 -4.96 15.64 3.47
C LYS A 75 -4.73 14.37 4.28
N LEU A 76 -3.46 14.01 4.43
CA LEU A 76 -3.03 12.95 5.32
C LEU A 76 -3.04 13.51 6.76
N GLY A 77 -4.07 13.13 7.53
CA GLY A 77 -4.30 13.64 8.87
C GLY A 77 -3.61 12.81 9.97
N PRO A 78 -3.04 13.45 11.02
CA PRO A 78 -2.55 12.72 12.19
C PRO A 78 -3.64 11.85 12.81
N GLY A 79 -3.31 10.60 13.15
CA GLY A 79 -4.25 9.63 13.70
C GLY A 79 -5.11 8.90 12.67
N GLU A 80 -4.95 9.19 11.37
CA GLU A 80 -5.62 8.46 10.29
C GLU A 80 -4.73 7.38 9.70
N LEU A 81 -5.36 6.28 9.26
CA LEU A 81 -4.70 5.29 8.41
C LEU A 81 -4.58 5.82 6.99
N PHE A 82 -3.44 5.57 6.38
CA PHE A 82 -3.19 5.86 4.98
C PHE A 82 -2.87 4.57 4.24
N LEU A 83 -3.62 4.29 3.19
CA LEU A 83 -3.42 3.14 2.30
C LEU A 83 -2.82 3.62 1.00
N VAL A 84 -1.71 2.99 0.60
CA VAL A 84 -1.13 3.12 -0.74
C VAL A 84 -1.04 1.77 -1.39
N ASP A 85 -1.62 1.66 -2.58
CA ASP A 85 -1.56 0.47 -3.43
C ASP A 85 -1.05 0.88 -4.81
N SER A 86 0.08 0.31 -5.22
CA SER A 86 0.83 0.81 -6.36
C SER A 86 1.63 -0.28 -7.04
N GLY A 87 1.81 -0.13 -8.34
CA GLY A 87 2.63 -1.02 -9.12
C GLY A 87 3.49 -0.29 -10.15
N ALA A 88 4.60 -0.88 -10.50
CA ALA A 88 5.56 -0.36 -11.47
C ALA A 88 5.88 -1.41 -12.52
N GLN A 89 5.98 -0.95 -13.78
CA GLN A 89 6.39 -1.76 -14.91
C GLN A 89 7.87 -1.54 -15.18
N TYR A 90 8.63 -2.62 -15.15
CA TYR A 90 10.03 -2.67 -15.52
C TYR A 90 10.23 -3.60 -16.72
N GLN A 91 11.41 -3.58 -17.34
CA GLN A 91 11.73 -4.49 -18.45
C GLN A 91 11.70 -5.96 -18.03
N ASP A 92 12.09 -6.24 -16.79
CA ASP A 92 12.27 -7.56 -16.22
C ASP A 92 11.11 -8.01 -15.33
N GLY A 93 10.03 -7.22 -15.23
CA GLY A 93 8.82 -7.60 -14.50
C GLY A 93 7.95 -6.45 -14.03
N THR A 94 6.78 -6.81 -13.52
CA THR A 94 5.78 -5.90 -12.96
C THR A 94 5.70 -6.09 -11.45
N THR A 95 5.57 -5.00 -10.70
CA THR A 95 5.29 -5.04 -9.27
C THR A 95 3.85 -4.64 -8.98
N ASP A 96 3.36 -5.14 -7.85
CA ASP A 96 2.06 -4.80 -7.27
C ASP A 96 2.22 -4.92 -5.75
N VAL A 97 2.02 -3.82 -5.03
CA VAL A 97 2.29 -3.77 -3.60
C VAL A 97 1.37 -2.79 -2.88
N THR A 98 0.70 -3.29 -1.85
CA THR A 98 -0.13 -2.49 -0.95
C THR A 98 0.54 -2.31 0.41
N ARG A 99 0.45 -1.12 0.98
CA ARG A 99 0.80 -0.83 2.37
C ARG A 99 -0.24 0.06 3.02
N THR A 100 -0.60 -0.30 4.25
CA THR A 100 -1.40 0.55 5.14
C THR A 100 -0.52 1.00 6.29
N VAL A 101 -0.41 2.30 6.47
CA VAL A 101 0.42 2.93 7.51
C VAL A 101 -0.40 3.91 8.33
N ILE A 102 0.01 4.14 9.56
CA ILE A 102 -0.56 5.18 10.42
C ILE A 102 0.17 6.51 10.20
N ILE A 103 -0.54 7.60 10.18
CA ILE A 103 0.04 8.94 10.25
C ILE A 103 0.09 9.37 11.72
N GLY A 104 1.27 9.30 12.32
CA GLY A 104 1.47 9.57 13.74
C GLY A 104 1.30 8.34 14.63
N LYS A 105 0.51 8.44 15.71
CA LYS A 105 0.37 7.36 16.70
C LYS A 105 -0.90 6.53 16.47
N PRO A 106 -0.81 5.19 16.46
CA PRO A 106 -1.98 4.33 16.33
C PRO A 106 -2.80 4.29 17.63
N THR A 107 -4.10 4.08 17.49
CA THR A 107 -4.98 3.73 18.61
C THR A 107 -4.82 2.24 18.97
N PRO A 108 -5.20 1.80 20.19
CA PRO A 108 -5.23 0.38 20.54
C PRO A 108 -6.10 -0.46 19.59
N GLU A 109 -7.22 0.09 19.13
CA GLU A 109 -8.09 -0.59 18.18
C GLU A 109 -7.42 -0.78 16.81
N MET A 110 -6.73 0.23 16.28
CA MET A 110 -5.95 0.11 15.04
C MET A 110 -4.90 -1.00 15.14
N CYS A 111 -4.18 -1.05 16.27
CA CYS A 111 -3.20 -2.11 16.53
C CYS A 111 -3.86 -3.50 16.57
N ALA A 112 -5.00 -3.62 17.23
CA ALA A 112 -5.74 -4.89 17.32
C ALA A 112 -6.23 -5.35 15.95
N ARG A 113 -6.85 -4.47 15.16
CA ARG A 113 -7.32 -4.78 13.79
C ARG A 113 -6.18 -5.13 12.86
N PHE A 114 -5.09 -4.36 12.88
CA PHE A 114 -3.90 -4.65 12.08
C PHE A 114 -3.33 -6.03 12.42
N THR A 115 -3.26 -6.38 13.71
CA THR A 115 -2.79 -7.68 14.17
C THR A 115 -3.67 -8.82 13.68
N LEU A 116 -5.00 -8.66 13.69
CA LEU A 116 -5.93 -9.67 13.15
C LEU A 116 -5.72 -9.89 11.66
N VAL A 117 -5.61 -8.82 10.87
CA VAL A 117 -5.33 -8.90 9.44
C VAL A 117 -3.99 -9.57 9.17
N LEU A 118 -2.95 -9.22 9.93
CA LEU A 118 -1.62 -9.83 9.81
C LEU A 118 -1.67 -11.34 10.13
N LYS A 119 -2.38 -11.74 11.19
CA LYS A 119 -2.56 -13.16 11.53
C LYS A 119 -3.27 -13.93 10.42
N ALA A 120 -4.32 -13.36 9.83
CA ALA A 120 -5.02 -13.96 8.70
C ALA A 120 -4.10 -14.09 7.47
N HIS A 121 -3.34 -13.03 7.15
CA HIS A 121 -2.36 -13.04 6.07
C HIS A 121 -1.30 -14.15 6.25
N ILE A 122 -0.72 -14.25 7.43
CA ILE A 122 0.27 -15.31 7.75
C ILE A 122 -0.40 -16.70 7.64
N GLY A 123 -1.63 -16.84 8.14
CA GLY A 123 -2.38 -18.08 8.05
C GLY A 123 -2.57 -18.56 6.61
N ILE A 124 -2.91 -17.65 5.71
CA ILE A 124 -3.04 -17.97 4.27
C ILE A 124 -1.67 -18.25 3.64
N ALA A 125 -0.66 -17.43 3.91
CA ALA A 125 0.68 -17.56 3.34
C ALA A 125 1.37 -18.89 3.72
N THR A 126 1.02 -19.45 4.88
CA THR A 126 1.57 -20.71 5.38
C THR A 126 0.63 -21.90 5.20
N ALA A 127 -0.57 -21.69 4.64
CA ALA A 127 -1.56 -22.74 4.47
C ALA A 127 -1.07 -23.83 3.52
N ARG A 128 -1.28 -25.08 3.93
CA ARG A 128 -1.09 -26.26 3.08
C ARG A 128 -2.45 -26.79 2.68
N PHE A 129 -2.65 -27.03 1.40
CA PHE A 129 -3.93 -27.48 0.86
C PHE A 129 -3.74 -28.47 -0.29
N PRO A 130 -4.68 -29.42 -0.52
CA PRO A 130 -4.63 -30.37 -1.60
C PRO A 130 -4.71 -29.70 -2.98
N LYS A 131 -4.19 -30.39 -4.00
CA LYS A 131 -4.36 -29.98 -5.40
C LYS A 131 -5.85 -29.87 -5.73
N GLY A 132 -6.23 -28.79 -6.41
CA GLY A 132 -7.62 -28.51 -6.78
C GLY A 132 -8.41 -27.69 -5.76
N THR A 133 -7.81 -27.31 -4.62
CA THR A 133 -8.42 -26.35 -3.69
C THR A 133 -8.67 -25.01 -4.39
N ARG A 134 -9.87 -24.48 -4.25
CA ARG A 134 -10.26 -23.19 -4.82
C ARG A 134 -10.05 -22.06 -3.82
N GLY A 135 -9.77 -20.84 -4.29
CA GLY A 135 -9.52 -19.66 -3.45
C GLY A 135 -10.63 -19.38 -2.44
N ILE A 136 -11.89 -19.54 -2.83
CA ILE A 136 -13.05 -19.37 -1.92
C ILE A 136 -13.04 -20.32 -0.71
N GLN A 137 -12.39 -21.47 -0.81
CA GLN A 137 -12.26 -22.40 0.32
C GLN A 137 -11.20 -21.92 1.32
N LEU A 138 -10.24 -21.12 0.88
CA LEU A 138 -9.21 -20.49 1.72
C LEU A 138 -9.75 -19.20 2.35
N ASP A 139 -10.52 -18.44 1.60
CA ASP A 139 -11.12 -17.18 2.06
C ASP A 139 -12.00 -17.38 3.30
N ARG A 140 -12.84 -18.42 3.33
CA ARG A 140 -13.67 -18.78 4.49
C ARG A 140 -12.87 -19.10 5.76
N LYS A 141 -11.60 -19.49 5.64
CA LYS A 141 -10.72 -19.77 6.79
C LYS A 141 -10.04 -18.51 7.32
N SER A 142 -10.01 -17.43 6.57
CA SER A 142 -9.41 -16.16 6.99
C SER A 142 -10.36 -15.29 7.83
N VAL A 143 -11.63 -15.70 7.97
CA VAL A 143 -12.70 -14.93 8.65
C VAL A 143 -13.05 -15.51 10.03
N VAL A 144 -12.31 -16.53 10.53
CA VAL A 144 -12.54 -17.17 11.83
C VAL A 144 -11.42 -16.83 12.80
#